data_d39cba17383873dccb3d9189c3dde778
#
_entry.id   d39cba17383873dccb3d9189c3dde778
#
_cell.length_a   1.000
_cell.length_b   1.000
_cell.length_c   1.000
_cell.angle_alpha   90.00
_cell.angle_beta   90.00
_cell.angle_gamma   90.00
#
_symmetry.space_group_name_H-M   'P 1'
#
loop_
_entity.id
_entity.type
_entity.pdbx_description
1 polymer ?
#
loop_
_entity_poly.entity_id
_entity_poly.type
_entity_poly.pdbx_seq_one_letter_code
_entity_poly.pdbx_strand_id
1 'polypeptide(L)'
;HEGKGLSAAWFKATKNAGIDMRYGSGALQLIQNDKGKVVGVVTKEDDGIKKLYSNAVVLGCGGFEANSQMRAQYLGAPWDTAKVRGTSFNQGDGLKMAFSIGAMPFGQWTGRHSTPIDANWPDHADRKRGDQSNRLSYSFGIIINRDGLRFVDEGEDTKLYTYAKFGAQMLKPVSYTHLTLPTTRH
;
A
#
# COMPACT_ATOMS: atom_id res chain seq x y z
N HIS A 1 -19.41 -9.62 -2.94
CA HIS A 1 -18.61 -10.83 -3.26
C HIS A 1 -17.18 -10.49 -3.70
N GLU A 2 -16.91 -9.40 -4.23
CA GLU A 2 -15.67 -8.67 -4.55
C GLU A 2 -14.33 -9.37 -4.17
N GLY A 3 -13.37 -8.67 -3.60
CA GLY A 3 -12.04 -9.20 -3.27
C GLY A 3 -12.05 -10.40 -2.31
N LYS A 4 -13.02 -10.47 -1.41
CA LYS A 4 -13.18 -11.62 -0.48
C LYS A 4 -13.50 -12.92 -1.22
N GLY A 5 -14.38 -12.86 -2.22
CA GLY A 5 -14.74 -14.03 -3.02
C GLY A 5 -13.58 -14.51 -3.89
N LEU A 6 -12.86 -13.58 -4.52
CA LEU A 6 -11.67 -13.88 -5.31
C LEU A 6 -10.58 -14.52 -4.44
N SER A 7 -10.29 -13.93 -3.28
CA SER A 7 -9.31 -14.47 -2.34
C SER A 7 -9.67 -15.90 -1.89
N ALA A 8 -10.92 -16.14 -1.50
CA ALA A 8 -11.37 -17.48 -1.11
C ALA A 8 -11.23 -18.51 -2.24
N ALA A 9 -11.53 -18.12 -3.49
CA ALA A 9 -11.36 -18.98 -4.65
C ALA A 9 -9.89 -19.36 -4.89
N TRP A 10 -8.96 -18.39 -4.75
CA TRP A 10 -7.53 -18.65 -4.87
C TRP A 10 -7.01 -19.56 -3.76
N PHE A 11 -7.39 -19.33 -2.52
CA PHE A 11 -7.00 -20.23 -1.41
C PHE A 11 -7.48 -21.67 -1.65
N LYS A 12 -8.70 -21.82 -2.12
CA LYS A 12 -9.24 -23.16 -2.47
C LYS A 12 -8.45 -23.80 -3.61
N ALA A 13 -8.15 -23.07 -4.68
CA ALA A 13 -7.36 -23.55 -5.82
C ALA A 13 -5.96 -23.98 -5.40
N THR A 14 -5.28 -23.18 -4.60
CA THR A 14 -3.93 -23.45 -4.07
C THR A 14 -3.92 -24.73 -3.24
N LYS A 15 -4.91 -24.87 -2.34
CA LYS A 15 -5.06 -26.09 -1.52
C LYS A 15 -5.32 -27.34 -2.38
N ASN A 16 -6.20 -27.22 -3.38
CA ASN A 16 -6.52 -28.34 -4.28
C ASN A 16 -5.31 -28.75 -5.14
N ALA A 17 -4.43 -27.81 -5.46
CA ALA A 17 -3.17 -28.06 -6.19
C ALA A 17 -2.07 -28.67 -5.30
N GLY A 18 -2.31 -28.90 -4.01
CA GLY A 18 -1.34 -29.47 -3.08
C GLY A 18 -0.14 -28.54 -2.77
N ILE A 19 -0.32 -27.23 -2.97
CA ILE A 19 0.75 -26.25 -2.69
C ILE A 19 0.88 -26.06 -1.18
N ASP A 20 2.12 -26.14 -0.66
CA ASP A 20 2.45 -25.87 0.74
C ASP A 20 2.28 -24.36 1.02
N MET A 21 1.23 -24.00 1.74
CA MET A 21 0.92 -22.63 2.14
C MET A 21 1.39 -22.40 3.59
N ARG A 22 2.35 -21.51 3.76
CA ARG A 22 2.89 -21.15 5.09
C ARG A 22 2.39 -19.79 5.53
N TYR A 23 1.77 -19.76 6.68
CA TYR A 23 1.32 -18.54 7.36
C TYR A 23 2.28 -18.20 8.50
N GLY A 24 2.37 -16.92 8.88
CA GLY A 24 3.31 -16.49 9.91
C GLY A 24 4.78 -16.68 9.50
N SER A 25 5.05 -16.86 8.20
CA SER A 25 6.39 -17.09 7.64
C SER A 25 6.84 -15.87 6.86
N GLY A 26 7.48 -14.92 7.54
CA GLY A 26 7.97 -13.67 6.94
C GLY A 26 9.28 -13.88 6.19
N ALA A 27 9.34 -13.55 4.89
CA ALA A 27 10.56 -13.60 4.11
C ALA A 27 11.54 -12.49 4.53
N LEU A 28 12.80 -12.84 4.78
CA LEU A 28 13.84 -11.92 5.23
C LEU A 28 14.93 -11.66 4.18
N GLN A 29 15.32 -12.68 3.44
CA GLN A 29 16.47 -12.62 2.54
C GLN A 29 16.36 -13.67 1.44
N LEU A 30 16.83 -13.33 0.23
CA LEU A 30 17.05 -14.30 -0.83
C LEU A 30 18.36 -15.05 -0.61
N ILE A 31 18.39 -16.34 -0.93
CA ILE A 31 19.59 -17.19 -0.86
C ILE A 31 20.18 -17.29 -2.26
N GLN A 32 21.44 -16.91 -2.41
CA GLN A 32 22.22 -17.12 -3.64
C GLN A 32 23.24 -18.25 -3.45
N ASN A 33 23.52 -18.98 -4.51
CA ASN A 33 24.66 -19.89 -4.56
C ASN A 33 25.93 -19.14 -4.99
N ASP A 34 27.06 -19.85 -5.05
CA ASP A 34 28.37 -19.29 -5.40
C ASP A 34 28.43 -18.68 -6.81
N LYS A 35 27.45 -18.99 -7.67
CA LYS A 35 27.32 -18.44 -9.02
C LYS A 35 26.35 -17.26 -9.09
N GLY A 36 25.86 -16.76 -7.94
CA GLY A 36 24.91 -15.67 -7.86
C GLY A 36 23.45 -16.04 -8.23
N LYS A 37 23.16 -17.31 -8.50
CA LYS A 37 21.78 -17.75 -8.79
C LYS A 37 20.98 -17.80 -7.50
N VAL A 38 19.76 -17.24 -7.52
CA VAL A 38 18.80 -17.37 -6.41
C VAL A 38 18.32 -18.83 -6.34
N VAL A 39 18.49 -19.43 -5.17
CA VAL A 39 18.21 -20.85 -4.89
C VAL A 39 17.28 -21.04 -3.69
N GLY A 40 16.73 -19.97 -3.13
CA GLY A 40 15.83 -20.08 -2.00
C GLY A 40 15.59 -18.76 -1.29
N VAL A 41 14.95 -18.86 -0.13
CA VAL A 41 14.60 -17.73 0.73
C VAL A 41 14.82 -18.09 2.20
N VAL A 42 15.29 -17.12 2.98
CA VAL A 42 15.33 -17.19 4.44
C VAL A 42 14.02 -16.64 4.98
N THR A 43 13.36 -17.39 5.86
CA THR A 43 12.12 -16.96 6.50
C THR A 43 12.27 -16.90 8.02
N LYS A 44 11.47 -16.03 8.65
CA LYS A 44 11.27 -16.02 10.09
C LYS A 44 9.89 -16.61 10.38
N GLU A 45 9.87 -17.65 11.17
CA GLU A 45 8.67 -18.34 11.64
C GLU A 45 8.61 -18.31 13.17
N ASP A 46 7.52 -18.77 13.79
CA ASP A 46 7.37 -18.75 15.26
C ASP A 46 8.45 -19.59 15.97
N ASP A 47 8.90 -20.65 15.36
CA ASP A 47 9.93 -21.57 15.88
C ASP A 47 11.36 -21.20 15.43
N GLY A 48 11.55 -20.05 14.78
CA GLY A 48 12.86 -19.50 14.42
C GLY A 48 13.09 -19.21 12.93
N ILE A 49 14.36 -19.13 12.57
CA ILE A 49 14.80 -18.82 11.21
C ILE A 49 14.92 -20.11 10.41
N LYS A 50 14.33 -20.14 9.22
CA LYS A 50 14.39 -21.28 8.29
C LYS A 50 14.96 -20.88 6.94
N LYS A 51 15.58 -21.85 6.28
CA LYS A 51 16.03 -21.75 4.89
C LYS A 51 15.17 -22.65 4.03
N LEU A 52 14.48 -22.08 3.07
CA LEU A 52 13.65 -22.80 2.11
C LEU A 52 14.34 -22.74 0.75
N TYR A 53 14.67 -23.90 0.19
CA TYR A 53 15.36 -23.99 -1.09
C TYR A 53 14.37 -24.29 -2.22
N SER A 54 14.62 -23.72 -3.38
CA SER A 54 13.80 -23.89 -4.60
C SER A 54 14.61 -23.63 -5.86
N ASN A 55 14.12 -24.09 -6.98
CA ASN A 55 14.71 -23.81 -8.29
C ASN A 55 14.50 -22.35 -8.76
N ALA A 56 13.45 -21.70 -8.26
CA ALA A 56 13.12 -20.32 -8.57
C ALA A 56 12.34 -19.70 -7.40
N VAL A 57 12.43 -18.39 -7.24
CA VAL A 57 11.67 -17.59 -6.27
C VAL A 57 10.91 -16.49 -7.00
N VAL A 58 9.60 -16.41 -6.78
CA VAL A 58 8.75 -15.33 -7.26
C VAL A 58 8.44 -14.38 -6.12
N LEU A 59 8.76 -13.10 -6.28
CA LEU A 59 8.47 -12.06 -5.31
C LEU A 59 7.10 -11.43 -5.61
N GLY A 60 6.08 -11.80 -4.85
CA GLY A 60 4.73 -11.23 -4.91
C GLY A 60 4.42 -10.36 -3.69
N CYS A 61 5.42 -9.69 -3.13
CA CYS A 61 5.36 -9.04 -1.81
C CYS A 61 4.68 -7.65 -1.81
N GLY A 62 4.15 -7.19 -2.94
CA GLY A 62 3.57 -5.83 -3.06
C GLY A 62 4.62 -4.72 -3.08
N GLY A 63 4.16 -3.50 -2.84
CA GLY A 63 4.98 -2.29 -2.82
C GLY A 63 5.47 -1.91 -1.43
N PHE A 64 5.68 -0.60 -1.23
CA PHE A 64 6.18 -0.05 0.03
C PHE A 64 5.25 1.01 0.65
N GLU A 65 3.98 0.99 0.28
CA GLU A 65 3.01 2.01 0.71
C GLU A 65 2.83 2.09 2.22
N ALA A 66 3.09 1.01 2.96
CA ALA A 66 3.05 0.98 4.42
C ALA A 66 4.39 1.36 5.10
N ASN A 67 5.45 1.61 4.32
CA ASN A 67 6.76 2.00 4.82
C ASN A 67 6.95 3.52 4.71
N SER A 68 6.79 4.25 5.81
CA SER A 68 6.91 5.71 5.85
C SER A 68 8.29 6.21 5.40
N GLN A 69 9.36 5.49 5.77
CA GLN A 69 10.74 5.84 5.38
C GLN A 69 10.95 5.72 3.87
N MET A 70 10.47 4.63 3.25
CA MET A 70 10.55 4.46 1.80
C MET A 70 9.65 5.48 1.08
N ARG A 71 8.49 5.83 1.64
CA ARG A 71 7.67 6.91 1.09
C ARG A 71 8.40 8.24 1.14
N ALA A 72 9.01 8.61 2.26
CA ALA A 72 9.84 9.82 2.34
C ALA A 72 10.98 9.81 1.33
N GLN A 73 11.68 8.68 1.22
CA GLN A 73 12.83 8.52 0.34
C GLN A 73 12.48 8.65 -1.15
N TYR A 74 11.42 7.98 -1.60
CA TYR A 74 11.10 7.88 -3.03
C TYR A 74 10.03 8.86 -3.49
N LEU A 75 9.09 9.21 -2.63
CA LEU A 75 7.99 10.12 -2.96
C LEU A 75 8.24 11.54 -2.45
N GLY A 76 9.19 11.71 -1.53
CA GLY A 76 9.48 12.97 -0.88
C GLY A 76 8.53 13.30 0.27
N ALA A 77 8.86 14.34 1.07
CA ALA A 77 7.98 14.87 2.08
C ALA A 77 6.76 15.57 1.41
N PRO A 78 5.57 15.50 1.99
CA PRO A 78 5.18 14.89 3.26
C PRO A 78 4.53 13.49 3.15
N TRP A 79 4.92 12.67 2.17
CA TRP A 79 4.29 11.36 1.93
C TRP A 79 4.50 10.34 3.06
N ASP A 80 5.51 10.56 3.90
CA ASP A 80 5.73 9.81 5.14
C ASP A 80 4.53 9.89 6.09
N THR A 81 3.81 11.02 6.10
CA THR A 81 2.65 11.28 6.97
C THR A 81 1.33 10.71 6.46
N ALA A 82 1.30 10.25 5.20
CA ALA A 82 0.08 9.73 4.60
C ALA A 82 -0.37 8.43 5.30
N LYS A 83 -1.67 8.32 5.57
CA LYS A 83 -2.29 7.09 6.08
C LYS A 83 -2.37 6.05 4.96
N VAL A 84 -2.31 4.79 5.34
CA VAL A 84 -2.40 3.66 4.40
C VAL A 84 -3.80 3.04 4.49
N ARG A 85 -4.55 3.14 3.42
CA ARG A 85 -5.87 2.49 3.34
C ARG A 85 -5.78 0.96 3.30
N GLY A 86 -4.66 0.44 2.79
CA GLY A 86 -4.38 -0.99 2.65
C GLY A 86 -3.73 -1.61 3.89
N THR A 87 -3.12 -2.75 3.67
CA THR A 87 -2.44 -3.52 4.71
C THR A 87 -1.19 -2.82 5.26
N SER A 88 -0.85 -3.07 6.53
CA SER A 88 0.41 -2.66 7.14
C SER A 88 1.62 -3.49 6.68
N PHE A 89 1.42 -4.56 5.90
CA PHE A 89 2.49 -5.50 5.53
C PHE A 89 3.23 -5.13 4.24
N ASN A 90 2.74 -4.20 3.43
CA ASN A 90 3.46 -3.75 2.23
C ASN A 90 4.59 -2.77 2.61
N GLN A 91 5.67 -3.32 3.15
CA GLN A 91 6.82 -2.60 3.71
C GLN A 91 8.01 -2.50 2.74
N GLY A 92 7.84 -2.97 1.50
CA GLY A 92 8.92 -3.00 0.51
C GLY A 92 9.91 -4.15 0.70
N ASP A 93 9.55 -5.19 1.44
CA ASP A 93 10.50 -6.26 1.81
C ASP A 93 10.99 -7.03 0.59
N GLY A 94 10.12 -7.32 -0.38
CA GLY A 94 10.52 -7.94 -1.64
C GLY A 94 11.51 -7.09 -2.43
N LEU A 95 11.30 -5.77 -2.47
CA LEU A 95 12.22 -4.83 -3.12
C LEU A 95 13.58 -4.80 -2.42
N LYS A 96 13.59 -4.70 -1.08
CA LYS A 96 14.83 -4.71 -0.30
C LYS A 96 15.61 -6.01 -0.50
N MET A 97 14.93 -7.16 -0.49
CA MET A 97 15.56 -8.46 -0.76
C MET A 97 16.17 -8.53 -2.16
N ALA A 98 15.48 -8.01 -3.17
CA ALA A 98 15.99 -7.97 -4.53
C ALA A 98 17.22 -7.04 -4.65
N PHE A 99 17.16 -5.84 -4.06
CA PHE A 99 18.27 -4.89 -4.08
C PHE A 99 19.50 -5.42 -3.34
N SER A 100 19.30 -6.13 -2.22
CA SER A 100 20.42 -6.69 -1.44
C SER A 100 21.26 -7.71 -2.21
N ILE A 101 20.71 -8.29 -3.28
CA ILE A 101 21.42 -9.20 -4.17
C ILE A 101 21.81 -8.58 -5.52
N GLY A 102 21.74 -7.25 -5.63
CA GLY A 102 22.21 -6.52 -6.81
C GLY A 102 21.17 -6.32 -7.92
N ALA A 103 19.88 -6.54 -7.66
CA ALA A 103 18.85 -6.21 -8.63
C ALA A 103 18.78 -4.69 -8.85
N MET A 104 18.71 -4.28 -10.11
CA MET A 104 18.63 -2.86 -10.49
C MET A 104 17.21 -2.33 -10.28
N PRO A 105 17.02 -1.23 -9.54
CA PRO A 105 15.75 -0.53 -9.51
C PRO A 105 15.48 0.09 -10.88
N PHE A 106 14.28 -0.16 -11.41
CA PHE A 106 13.87 0.35 -12.71
C PHE A 106 12.44 0.90 -12.66
N GLY A 107 12.14 1.89 -13.49
CA GLY A 107 10.83 2.49 -13.60
C GLY A 107 10.68 3.78 -12.80
N GLN A 108 9.43 4.25 -12.65
CA GLN A 108 9.12 5.51 -11.98
C GLN A 108 8.86 5.28 -10.49
N TRP A 109 9.81 5.63 -9.65
CA TRP A 109 9.74 5.45 -8.20
C TRP A 109 8.95 6.55 -7.47
N THR A 110 8.71 7.67 -8.11
CA THR A 110 7.92 8.79 -7.57
C THR A 110 6.43 8.67 -7.86
N GLY A 111 6.03 7.68 -8.63
CA GLY A 111 4.64 7.40 -8.94
C GLY A 111 3.88 6.87 -7.72
N ARG A 112 2.69 7.42 -7.48
CA ARG A 112 1.83 7.02 -6.36
C ARG A 112 0.38 7.19 -6.72
N HIS A 113 -0.45 6.37 -6.11
CA HIS A 113 -1.89 6.49 -6.14
C HIS A 113 -2.38 6.89 -4.75
N SER A 114 -3.10 7.98 -4.66
CA SER A 114 -3.61 8.54 -3.40
C SER A 114 -5.12 8.75 -3.49
N THR A 115 -5.75 8.97 -2.36
CA THR A 115 -7.18 9.27 -2.29
C THR A 115 -7.47 10.09 -1.04
N PRO A 116 -8.45 11.01 -1.07
CA PRO A 116 -8.97 11.61 0.15
C PRO A 116 -9.43 10.53 1.11
N ILE A 117 -9.10 10.66 2.39
CA ILE A 117 -9.51 9.73 3.44
C ILE A 117 -9.78 10.49 4.73
N ASP A 118 -10.70 10.00 5.55
CA ASP A 118 -11.01 10.60 6.84
C ASP A 118 -9.76 10.65 7.73
N ALA A 119 -9.49 11.82 8.29
CA ALA A 119 -8.36 12.04 9.20
C ALA A 119 -8.44 11.17 10.47
N ASN A 120 -9.63 10.78 10.89
CA ASN A 120 -9.85 9.88 12.03
C ASN A 120 -9.76 8.40 11.65
N TRP A 121 -9.52 8.09 10.38
CA TRP A 121 -9.27 6.71 9.98
C TRP A 121 -7.96 6.19 10.58
N PRO A 122 -7.87 4.89 10.94
CA PRO A 122 -6.61 4.30 11.41
C PRO A 122 -5.45 4.50 10.42
N ASP A 123 -4.23 4.48 10.90
CA ASP A 123 -3.03 4.65 10.04
C ASP A 123 -2.89 3.53 9.02
N HIS A 124 -3.46 2.36 9.30
CA HIS A 124 -3.54 1.22 8.39
C HIS A 124 -4.95 0.63 8.40
N ALA A 125 -5.28 -0.15 7.37
CA ALA A 125 -6.57 -0.80 7.29
C ALA A 125 -6.87 -1.71 8.49
N ASP A 126 -8.06 -1.55 9.02
CA ASP A 126 -8.64 -2.47 9.99
C ASP A 126 -9.46 -3.53 9.25
N ARG A 127 -9.11 -4.81 9.44
CA ARG A 127 -9.83 -5.94 8.82
C ARG A 127 -11.31 -6.00 9.20
N LYS A 128 -11.68 -5.50 10.38
CA LYS A 128 -13.08 -5.46 10.85
C LYS A 128 -13.89 -4.41 10.10
N ARG A 129 -13.26 -3.27 9.79
CA ARG A 129 -13.87 -2.16 9.05
C ARG A 129 -13.82 -2.37 7.54
N GLY A 130 -12.86 -3.17 7.05
CA GLY A 130 -12.67 -3.40 5.64
C GLY A 130 -12.40 -2.09 4.87
N ASP A 131 -13.06 -1.90 3.74
CA ASP A 131 -12.94 -0.71 2.90
C ASP A 131 -14.11 0.29 3.14
N GLN A 132 -14.44 0.54 4.38
CA GLN A 132 -15.54 1.46 4.75
C GLN A 132 -15.10 2.93 4.84
N SER A 133 -13.84 3.25 4.53
CA SER A 133 -13.38 4.64 4.49
C SER A 133 -14.09 5.41 3.38
N ASN A 134 -14.76 6.50 3.75
CA ASN A 134 -15.40 7.38 2.78
C ASN A 134 -14.33 8.21 2.05
N ARG A 135 -14.12 7.94 0.77
CA ARG A 135 -13.07 8.57 -0.04
C ARG A 135 -13.58 9.31 -1.29
N LEU A 136 -14.84 9.13 -1.61
CA LEU A 136 -15.40 9.66 -2.86
C LEU A 136 -16.53 10.68 -2.64
N SER A 137 -16.81 11.04 -1.40
CA SER A 137 -17.88 12.00 -1.07
C SER A 137 -17.49 13.47 -1.27
N TYR A 138 -16.24 13.77 -1.56
CA TYR A 138 -15.80 15.13 -1.86
C TYR A 138 -16.59 15.77 -3.02
N SER A 139 -17.09 14.98 -3.96
CA SER A 139 -17.91 15.45 -5.07
C SER A 139 -19.28 16.00 -4.65
N PHE A 140 -19.68 15.80 -3.38
CA PHE A 140 -20.91 16.33 -2.80
C PHE A 140 -20.68 17.50 -1.84
N GLY A 141 -19.47 18.05 -1.79
CA GLY A 141 -19.08 19.12 -0.90
C GLY A 141 -17.99 19.99 -1.51
N ILE A 142 -17.32 20.75 -0.67
CA ILE A 142 -16.15 21.56 -1.03
C ILE A 142 -14.95 21.14 -0.19
N ILE A 143 -13.76 21.24 -0.79
CA ILE A 143 -12.49 20.96 -0.12
C ILE A 143 -11.84 22.31 0.21
N ILE A 144 -11.64 22.59 1.49
CA ILE A 144 -11.02 23.82 1.97
C ILE A 144 -9.71 23.51 2.71
N ASN A 145 -8.77 24.43 2.67
CA ASN A 145 -7.55 24.36 3.46
C ASN A 145 -7.76 24.90 4.89
N ARG A 146 -6.70 24.93 5.70
CA ARG A 146 -6.76 25.42 7.09
C ARG A 146 -7.16 26.90 7.20
N ASP A 147 -6.93 27.67 6.15
CA ASP A 147 -7.28 29.11 6.08
C ASP A 147 -8.73 29.30 5.59
N GLY A 148 -9.48 28.23 5.39
CA GLY A 148 -10.86 28.27 4.88
C GLY A 148 -10.96 28.51 3.37
N LEU A 149 -9.85 28.43 2.64
CA LEU A 149 -9.83 28.69 1.20
C LEU A 149 -10.01 27.38 0.41
N ARG A 150 -10.91 27.41 -0.57
CA ARG A 150 -11.04 26.33 -1.56
C ARG A 150 -9.79 26.30 -2.45
N PHE A 151 -9.23 25.12 -2.69
CA PHE A 151 -7.98 24.97 -3.44
C PHE A 151 -8.03 23.93 -4.57
N VAL A 152 -9.16 23.29 -4.78
CA VAL A 152 -9.45 22.39 -5.89
C VAL A 152 -10.83 22.69 -6.46
N ASP A 153 -11.10 22.21 -7.67
CA ASP A 153 -12.43 22.18 -8.26
C ASP A 153 -12.97 20.76 -8.19
N GLU A 154 -13.85 20.50 -7.24
CA GLU A 154 -14.41 19.16 -7.02
C GLU A 154 -15.28 18.67 -8.18
N GLY A 155 -15.72 19.59 -9.04
CA GLY A 155 -16.55 19.34 -10.22
C GLY A 155 -15.78 19.29 -11.54
N GLU A 156 -14.44 19.38 -11.53
CA GLU A 156 -13.65 19.45 -12.78
C GLU A 156 -13.81 18.23 -13.69
N ASP A 157 -14.10 17.06 -13.10
CA ASP A 157 -14.35 15.81 -13.82
C ASP A 157 -15.02 14.80 -12.90
N THR A 158 -15.34 13.61 -13.41
CA THR A 158 -15.92 12.56 -12.60
C THR A 158 -14.97 12.15 -11.46
N LYS A 159 -15.54 11.79 -10.32
CA LYS A 159 -14.79 11.37 -9.13
C LYS A 159 -13.79 10.23 -9.39
N LEU A 160 -14.02 9.40 -10.41
CA LEU A 160 -13.11 8.30 -10.74
C LEU A 160 -11.80 8.77 -11.37
N TYR A 161 -11.78 9.96 -11.99
CA TYR A 161 -10.57 10.56 -12.57
C TYR A 161 -9.88 11.54 -11.62
N THR A 162 -10.61 12.12 -10.67
CA THR A 162 -10.10 13.23 -9.84
C THR A 162 -9.61 12.81 -8.44
N TYR A 163 -10.10 11.71 -7.88
CA TYR A 163 -9.80 11.35 -6.48
C TYR A 163 -8.31 11.17 -6.19
N ALA A 164 -7.55 10.60 -7.11
CA ALA A 164 -6.11 10.43 -6.93
C ALA A 164 -5.36 11.77 -6.98
N LYS A 165 -5.77 12.67 -7.86
CA LYS A 165 -5.27 14.03 -7.96
C LYS A 165 -5.53 14.80 -6.67
N PHE A 166 -6.76 14.79 -6.17
CA PHE A 166 -7.13 15.52 -4.96
C PHE A 166 -6.47 14.95 -3.71
N GLY A 167 -6.34 13.62 -3.59
CA GLY A 167 -5.55 13.02 -2.53
C GLY A 167 -4.10 13.52 -2.50
N ALA A 168 -3.48 13.70 -3.67
CA ALA A 168 -2.13 14.27 -3.76
C ALA A 168 -2.10 15.78 -3.45
N GLN A 169 -3.12 16.52 -3.84
CA GLN A 169 -3.21 17.97 -3.55
C GLN A 169 -3.31 18.24 -2.03
N MET A 170 -4.02 17.38 -1.29
CA MET A 170 -4.19 17.52 0.16
C MET A 170 -2.87 17.40 0.95
N LEU A 171 -1.87 16.71 0.41
CA LEU A 171 -0.56 16.57 1.05
C LEU A 171 0.44 17.67 0.69
N LYS A 172 0.06 18.64 -0.17
CA LYS A 172 0.97 19.75 -0.47
C LYS A 172 1.13 20.66 0.77
N PRO A 173 2.33 21.23 1.01
CA PRO A 173 2.60 22.07 2.19
C PRO A 173 1.64 23.25 2.39
N VAL A 174 1.11 23.80 1.30
CA VAL A 174 0.14 24.93 1.30
C VAL A 174 -1.26 24.46 1.68
N SER A 175 -1.50 23.16 1.67
CA SER A 175 -2.83 22.56 1.79
C SER A 175 -3.03 21.76 3.06
N TYR A 176 -2.23 21.95 4.14
CA TYR A 176 -2.47 21.23 5.39
C TYR A 176 -3.94 21.36 5.79
N THR A 177 -4.72 20.39 5.34
CA THR A 177 -6.16 20.40 5.34
C THR A 177 -6.69 19.55 6.46
N HIS A 178 -7.53 20.14 7.27
CA HIS A 178 -8.64 19.40 7.85
C HIS A 178 -9.77 19.38 6.81
N LEU A 179 -10.09 18.20 6.32
CA LEU A 179 -11.25 18.00 5.45
C LEU A 179 -12.49 18.14 6.32
N THR A 180 -13.10 19.28 6.33
CA THR A 180 -14.48 19.43 6.82
C THR A 180 -15.41 19.23 5.64
N LEU A 181 -15.96 18.03 5.50
CA LEU A 181 -17.12 17.82 4.66
C LEU A 181 -18.30 18.53 5.34
N PRO A 182 -19.06 19.38 4.64
CA PRO A 182 -20.32 19.85 5.18
C PRO A 182 -21.21 18.63 5.38
N THR A 183 -21.48 18.30 6.65
CA THR A 183 -22.47 17.29 7.01
C THR A 183 -23.85 17.92 6.81
N THR A 184 -24.40 17.79 5.63
CA THR A 184 -25.86 17.93 5.49
C THR A 184 -26.49 16.70 6.13
N ARG A 185 -26.96 16.85 7.38
CA ARG A 185 -27.93 15.91 7.94
C ARG A 185 -29.23 16.08 7.15
N HIS A 186 -29.63 15.05 6.45
CA HIS A 186 -31.03 14.81 6.10
C HIS A 186 -31.54 13.67 6.97
#